data_aaf4563bf07b310a5b1901283cdd20af
#
_entry.id   aaf4563bf07b310a5b1901283cdd20af
#
_cell.length_a   1.000
_cell.length_b   1.000
_cell.length_c   1.000
_cell.angle_alpha   90.00
_cell.angle_beta   90.00
_cell.angle_gamma   90.00
#
_symmetry.space_group_name_H-M   'P 1'
#
loop_
_entity.id
_entity.type
_entity.pdbx_description
1 polymer ?
#
loop_
_entity_poly.entity_id
_entity_poly.type
_entity_poly.pdbx_seq_one_letter_code
_entity_poly.pdbx_strand_id
1 'polypeptide(L)'
;MPPTRLPTTNRLMAVLDTADEATAATAALAREGFGTDVLVLRGAPDADRIDSLGNAGGFWTRARRLLSFTLADQVVDLAVYVAALRDGRTVLSVPVSGDDAKERARRALTGAGGHFLNFFGRFATEDVVPWRGPELPLPPYLRR
;
A
#
# COMPACT_ATOMS: atom_id res chain seq x y z
N MET A 1 -4.29 21.86 -12.27
CA MET A 1 -4.93 20.92 -11.34
C MET A 1 -3.90 20.44 -10.34
N PRO A 2 -4.15 20.61 -9.06
CA PRO A 2 -3.24 20.01 -8.11
C PRO A 2 -3.21 18.50 -8.31
N PRO A 3 -2.04 17.85 -8.17
CA PRO A 3 -1.97 16.40 -8.25
C PRO A 3 -2.93 15.82 -7.22
N THR A 4 -3.80 14.92 -7.65
CA THR A 4 -4.74 14.24 -6.77
C THR A 4 -3.93 13.46 -5.74
N ARG A 5 -4.07 13.80 -4.49
CA ARG A 5 -3.42 13.06 -3.41
C ARG A 5 -3.99 11.65 -3.38
N LEU A 6 -3.10 10.67 -3.29
CA LEU A 6 -3.53 9.31 -3.09
C LEU A 6 -4.17 9.20 -1.70
N PRO A 7 -5.42 8.71 -1.62
CA PRO A 7 -6.02 8.46 -0.32
C PRO A 7 -5.27 7.33 0.37
N THR A 8 -4.91 7.53 1.63
CA THR A 8 -4.17 6.55 2.41
C THR A 8 -4.90 6.11 3.68
N THR A 9 -6.07 6.67 3.97
CA THR A 9 -6.81 6.37 5.20
C THR A 9 -7.93 5.37 4.92
N ASN A 10 -8.08 4.39 5.81
CA ASN A 10 -9.06 3.30 5.72
C ASN A 10 -8.92 2.51 4.42
N ARG A 11 -7.70 2.17 4.09
CA ARG A 11 -7.40 1.40 2.88
C ARG A 11 -6.54 0.19 3.20
N LEU A 12 -6.85 -0.91 2.54
CA LEU A 12 -6.02 -2.11 2.56
C LEU A 12 -5.16 -2.09 1.30
N MET A 13 -3.86 -2.11 1.46
CA MET A 13 -2.91 -2.14 0.35
C MET A 13 -2.24 -3.49 0.25
N ALA A 14 -1.92 -3.92 -0.96
CA ALA A 14 -1.31 -5.21 -1.23
C ALA A 14 -0.36 -5.13 -2.42
N VAL A 15 0.67 -5.98 -2.40
CA VAL A 15 1.60 -6.16 -3.52
C VAL A 15 1.21 -7.39 -4.31
N LEU A 16 1.12 -7.26 -5.63
CA LEU A 16 0.95 -8.36 -6.59
C LEU A 16 2.21 -8.40 -7.45
N ASP A 17 2.84 -9.57 -7.53
CA ASP A 17 4.15 -9.71 -8.18
C ASP A 17 4.08 -9.68 -9.70
N THR A 18 2.95 -10.09 -10.28
CA THR A 18 2.78 -10.17 -11.73
C THR A 18 1.53 -9.45 -12.20
N ALA A 19 1.49 -9.10 -13.48
CA ALA A 19 0.32 -8.47 -14.09
C ALA A 19 -0.90 -9.41 -14.05
N ASP A 20 -0.69 -10.70 -14.23
CA ASP A 20 -1.77 -11.70 -14.16
C ASP A 20 -2.37 -11.78 -12.76
N GLU A 21 -1.54 -11.76 -11.74
CA GLU A 21 -2.01 -11.73 -10.35
C GLU A 21 -2.80 -10.44 -10.06
N ALA A 22 -2.32 -9.30 -10.56
CA ALA A 22 -3.02 -8.03 -10.39
C ALA A 22 -4.39 -8.05 -11.07
N THR A 23 -4.47 -8.62 -12.27
CA THR A 23 -5.75 -8.77 -12.99
C THR A 23 -6.69 -9.68 -12.21
N ALA A 24 -6.20 -10.82 -11.73
CA ALA A 24 -6.98 -11.77 -10.95
C ALA A 24 -7.48 -11.14 -9.65
N ALA A 25 -6.64 -10.38 -8.97
CA ALA A 25 -7.00 -9.69 -7.73
C ALA A 25 -8.09 -8.64 -7.97
N THR A 26 -7.95 -7.85 -9.03
CA THR A 26 -8.95 -6.85 -9.39
C THR A 26 -10.30 -7.49 -9.68
N ALA A 27 -10.32 -8.60 -10.42
CA ALA A 27 -11.53 -9.33 -10.71
C ALA A 27 -12.16 -9.92 -9.43
N ALA A 28 -11.35 -10.49 -8.55
CA ALA A 28 -11.82 -11.03 -7.27
C ALA A 28 -12.41 -9.94 -6.38
N LEU A 29 -11.78 -8.78 -6.32
CA LEU A 29 -12.29 -7.63 -5.58
C LEU A 29 -13.63 -7.15 -6.15
N ALA A 30 -13.76 -7.10 -7.48
CA ALA A 30 -15.01 -6.70 -8.13
C ALA A 30 -16.15 -7.67 -7.76
N ARG A 31 -15.87 -8.97 -7.70
CA ARG A 31 -16.87 -9.97 -7.27
C ARG A 31 -17.31 -9.77 -5.83
N GLU A 32 -16.45 -9.20 -4.99
CA GLU A 32 -16.76 -8.89 -3.59
C GLU A 32 -17.39 -7.50 -3.41
N GLY A 33 -17.65 -6.79 -4.50
CA GLY A 33 -18.27 -5.47 -4.48
C GLY A 33 -17.30 -4.30 -4.42
N PHE A 34 -15.98 -4.55 -4.51
CA PHE A 34 -14.96 -3.50 -4.54
C PHE A 34 -14.63 -3.19 -6.00
N GLY A 35 -15.34 -2.28 -6.63
CA GLY A 35 -15.15 -2.04 -8.07
C GLY A 35 -14.53 -0.70 -8.41
N THR A 36 -15.17 0.37 -7.99
CA THR A 36 -14.90 1.71 -8.55
C THR A 36 -13.79 2.47 -7.82
N ASP A 37 -13.54 2.16 -6.54
CA ASP A 37 -12.61 2.93 -5.72
C ASP A 37 -11.28 2.20 -5.48
N VAL A 38 -11.09 1.06 -6.12
CA VAL A 38 -9.82 0.33 -6.07
C VAL A 38 -8.79 1.08 -6.92
N LEU A 39 -7.66 1.42 -6.32
CA LEU A 39 -6.56 2.06 -7.04
C LEU A 39 -5.56 0.99 -7.44
N VAL A 40 -5.19 1.01 -8.72
CA VAL A 40 -4.15 0.15 -9.29
C VAL A 40 -2.93 1.03 -9.51
N LEU A 41 -1.88 0.79 -8.75
CA LEU A 41 -0.65 1.58 -8.81
C LEU A 41 0.42 0.78 -9.56
N ARG A 42 1.10 1.40 -10.52
CA ARG A 42 2.11 0.75 -11.34
C ARG A 42 3.24 1.71 -11.68
N GLY A 43 4.46 1.19 -11.67
CA GLY A 43 5.61 1.84 -12.23
C GLY A 43 6.13 3.05 -11.47
N ALA A 44 7.16 3.67 -12.03
CA ALA A 44 7.85 4.79 -11.41
C ALA A 44 6.94 6.01 -11.18
N PRO A 45 6.03 6.40 -12.08
CA PRO A 45 5.15 7.54 -11.81
C PRO A 45 4.29 7.36 -10.55
N ASP A 46 3.75 6.17 -10.34
CA ASP A 46 2.95 5.90 -9.14
C ASP A 46 3.83 5.75 -7.90
N ALA A 47 5.02 5.18 -8.05
CA ALA A 47 6.01 5.16 -6.98
C ALA A 47 6.34 6.58 -6.53
N ASP A 48 6.54 7.50 -7.48
CA ASP A 48 6.83 8.89 -7.18
C ASP A 48 5.66 9.60 -6.49
N ARG A 49 4.43 9.23 -6.81
CA ARG A 49 3.24 9.77 -6.13
C ARG A 49 3.19 9.38 -4.66
N ILE A 50 3.59 8.16 -4.33
CA ILE A 50 3.67 7.71 -2.92
C ILE A 50 4.89 8.37 -2.26
N ASP A 51 6.02 8.38 -2.94
CA ASP A 51 7.27 8.94 -2.43
C ASP A 51 7.13 10.45 -2.18
N SER A 52 6.40 11.17 -3.03
CA SER A 52 6.15 12.59 -2.84
C SER A 52 5.29 12.88 -1.61
N LEU A 53 4.42 11.96 -1.20
CA LEU A 53 3.72 12.08 0.08
C LEU A 53 4.70 12.00 1.25
N GLY A 54 5.77 11.20 1.10
CA GLY A 54 6.84 11.09 2.09
C GLY A 54 7.85 12.24 2.01
N ASN A 55 8.14 12.73 0.80
CA ASN A 55 9.20 13.71 0.53
C ASN A 55 8.70 15.14 0.34
N ALA A 56 7.41 15.40 0.39
CA ALA A 56 6.86 16.74 0.20
C ALA A 56 7.14 17.63 1.42
N GLY A 57 8.42 17.79 1.74
CA GLY A 57 8.96 18.76 2.70
C GLY A 57 8.33 18.81 4.07
N GLY A 58 7.17 18.22 4.20
CA GLY A 58 6.39 18.24 5.41
C GLY A 58 6.21 16.89 6.07
N PHE A 59 6.09 15.81 5.30
CA PHE A 59 5.72 14.51 5.87
C PHE A 59 6.86 13.90 6.69
N TRP A 60 8.06 13.83 6.13
CA TRP A 60 9.24 13.32 6.84
C TRP A 60 9.59 14.19 8.03
N THR A 61 9.48 15.50 7.87
CA THR A 61 9.72 16.45 8.95
C THR A 61 8.68 16.31 10.05
N ARG A 62 7.40 16.10 9.67
CA ARG A 62 6.32 15.85 10.63
C ARG A 62 6.48 14.52 11.32
N ALA A 63 6.85 13.46 10.60
CA ALA A 63 7.08 12.14 11.18
C ALA A 63 8.21 12.18 12.20
N ARG A 64 9.29 12.89 11.89
CA ARG A 64 10.40 13.10 12.82
C ARG A 64 9.99 13.91 14.07
N ARG A 65 9.16 14.94 13.89
CA ARG A 65 8.74 15.81 14.99
C ARG A 65 7.74 15.16 15.92
N LEU A 66 6.85 14.35 15.37
CA LEU A 66 5.79 13.74 16.16
C LEU A 66 6.25 12.49 16.91
N LEU A 67 7.42 11.94 16.56
CA LEU A 67 8.00 10.73 17.21
C LEU A 67 6.95 9.67 17.53
N SER A 68 5.90 9.65 16.73
CA SER A 68 4.83 8.68 16.88
C SER A 68 5.27 7.39 16.22
N PHE A 69 5.34 6.31 16.97
CA PHE A 69 5.68 4.98 16.46
C PHE A 69 4.78 4.57 15.30
N THR A 70 3.52 4.97 15.34
CA THR A 70 2.54 4.68 14.30
C THR A 70 2.89 5.32 12.96
N LEU A 71 3.37 6.56 12.98
CA LEU A 71 3.78 7.26 11.76
C LEU A 71 5.08 6.69 11.17
N ALA A 72 6.00 6.26 12.04
CA ALA A 72 7.23 5.61 11.60
C ALA A 72 6.93 4.31 10.86
N ASP A 73 5.99 3.50 11.38
CA ASP A 73 5.57 2.26 10.74
C ASP A 73 4.92 2.53 9.38
N GLN A 74 4.05 3.53 9.26
CA GLN A 74 3.46 3.92 7.98
C GLN A 74 4.52 4.33 6.96
N VAL A 75 5.53 5.07 7.38
CA VAL A 75 6.61 5.52 6.51
C VAL A 75 7.41 4.33 5.97
N VAL A 76 7.74 3.36 6.83
CA VAL A 76 8.46 2.15 6.41
C VAL A 76 7.62 1.33 5.44
N ASP A 77 6.33 1.13 5.74
CA ASP A 77 5.42 0.36 4.90
C ASP A 77 5.24 1.03 3.52
N LEU A 78 5.05 2.35 3.49
CA LEU A 78 4.94 3.09 2.23
C LEU A 78 6.21 2.99 1.41
N ALA A 79 7.38 2.99 2.04
CA ALA A 79 8.66 2.82 1.35
C ALA A 79 8.78 1.44 0.70
N VAL A 80 8.24 0.40 1.32
CA VAL A 80 8.22 -0.94 0.72
C VAL A 80 7.33 -0.96 -0.52
N TYR A 81 6.16 -0.32 -0.49
CA TYR A 81 5.29 -0.20 -1.66
C TYR A 81 5.98 0.57 -2.79
N VAL A 82 6.68 1.64 -2.49
CA VAL A 82 7.47 2.39 -3.48
C VAL A 82 8.52 1.49 -4.12
N ALA A 83 9.25 0.73 -3.30
CA ALA A 83 10.28 -0.19 -3.81
C ALA A 83 9.66 -1.29 -4.68
N ALA A 84 8.49 -1.82 -4.29
CA ALA A 84 7.77 -2.82 -5.08
C ALA A 84 7.37 -2.27 -6.45
N LEU A 85 6.85 -1.05 -6.51
CA LEU A 85 6.46 -0.40 -7.76
C LEU A 85 7.67 -0.18 -8.66
N ARG A 86 8.80 0.26 -8.11
CA ARG A 86 10.04 0.47 -8.88
C ARG A 86 10.65 -0.84 -9.36
N ASP A 87 10.36 -1.94 -8.68
CA ASP A 87 10.78 -3.28 -9.08
C ASP A 87 9.83 -3.92 -10.11
N GLY A 88 8.84 -3.19 -10.59
CA GLY A 88 7.92 -3.66 -11.63
C GLY A 88 6.69 -4.40 -11.11
N ARG A 89 6.46 -4.41 -9.81
CA ARG A 89 5.26 -5.01 -9.23
C ARG A 89 4.09 -4.04 -9.25
N THR A 90 2.90 -4.57 -9.00
CA THR A 90 1.67 -3.78 -8.89
C THR A 90 1.27 -3.66 -7.43
N VAL A 91 0.78 -2.49 -7.05
CA VAL A 91 0.18 -2.27 -5.73
C VAL A 91 -1.29 -1.96 -5.92
N LEU A 92 -2.15 -2.68 -5.22
CA LEU A 92 -3.59 -2.38 -5.16
C LEU A 92 -3.91 -1.71 -3.84
N SER A 93 -4.74 -0.69 -3.90
CA SER A 93 -5.24 0.01 -2.71
C SER A 93 -6.75 -0.02 -2.73
N VAL A 94 -7.34 -0.64 -1.70
CA VAL A 94 -8.76 -0.95 -1.63
C VAL A 94 -9.37 -0.20 -0.45
N PRO A 95 -10.41 0.63 -0.67
CA PRO A 95 -11.10 1.24 0.45
C PRO A 95 -11.89 0.17 1.21
N VAL A 96 -11.68 0.09 2.50
CA VAL A 96 -12.41 -0.87 3.35
C VAL A 96 -13.00 -0.16 4.55
N SER A 97 -14.23 -0.50 4.85
CA SER A 97 -15.00 0.06 5.95
C SER A 97 -15.53 -1.09 6.81
N GLY A 98 -14.95 -1.26 7.99
CA GLY A 98 -15.31 -2.30 8.92
C GLY A 98 -14.56 -3.62 8.70
N ASP A 99 -14.64 -4.49 9.69
CA ASP A 99 -13.88 -5.75 9.72
C ASP A 99 -14.31 -6.75 8.65
N ASP A 100 -15.61 -6.80 8.34
CA ASP A 100 -16.12 -7.70 7.30
C ASP A 100 -15.57 -7.33 5.92
N ALA A 101 -15.61 -6.04 5.57
CA ALA A 101 -15.06 -5.56 4.30
C ALA A 101 -13.56 -5.82 4.22
N LYS A 102 -12.84 -5.56 5.31
CA LYS A 102 -11.40 -5.82 5.39
C LYS A 102 -11.08 -7.30 5.15
N GLU A 103 -11.83 -8.19 5.77
CA GLU A 103 -11.63 -9.65 5.63
C GLU A 103 -11.95 -10.13 4.20
N ARG A 104 -13.03 -9.61 3.61
CA ARG A 104 -13.37 -9.95 2.21
C ARG A 104 -12.29 -9.50 1.24
N ALA A 105 -11.79 -8.27 1.43
CA ALA A 105 -10.71 -7.74 0.60
C ALA A 105 -9.41 -8.55 0.80
N ARG A 106 -9.09 -8.89 2.04
CA ARG A 106 -7.92 -9.72 2.35
C ARG A 106 -7.99 -11.07 1.62
N ARG A 107 -9.12 -11.75 1.67
CA ARG A 107 -9.31 -13.04 0.99
C ARG A 107 -9.17 -12.92 -0.52
N ALA A 108 -9.76 -11.88 -1.11
CA ALA A 108 -9.68 -11.64 -2.54
C ALA A 108 -8.22 -11.38 -2.97
N LEU A 109 -7.50 -10.57 -2.23
CA LEU A 109 -6.11 -10.22 -2.53
C LEU A 109 -5.17 -11.42 -2.35
N THR A 110 -5.27 -12.11 -1.22
CA THR A 110 -4.40 -13.27 -0.94
C THR A 110 -4.68 -14.44 -1.87
N GLY A 111 -5.95 -14.66 -2.21
CA GLY A 111 -6.33 -15.72 -3.15
C GLY A 111 -5.77 -15.50 -4.56
N ALA A 112 -5.47 -14.27 -4.93
CA ALA A 112 -4.87 -13.92 -6.21
C ALA A 112 -3.33 -13.84 -6.16
N GLY A 113 -2.72 -14.13 -5.01
CA GLY A 113 -1.27 -14.09 -4.85
C GLY A 113 -0.74 -12.83 -4.17
N GLY A 114 -1.61 -11.98 -3.65
CA GLY A 114 -1.23 -10.77 -2.95
C GLY A 114 -0.46 -11.05 -1.66
N HIS A 115 0.53 -10.21 -1.39
CA HIS A 115 1.30 -10.26 -0.15
C HIS A 115 1.61 -8.83 0.31
N PHE A 116 2.27 -8.71 1.47
CA PHE A 116 2.53 -7.44 2.13
C PHE A 116 1.25 -6.61 2.23
N LEU A 117 0.21 -7.22 2.80
CA LEU A 117 -1.06 -6.52 3.04
C LEU A 117 -0.96 -5.74 4.34
N ASN A 118 -1.24 -4.45 4.25
CA ASN A 118 -1.31 -3.58 5.41
C ASN A 118 -2.58 -2.76 5.34
N PHE A 119 -3.24 -2.64 6.47
CA PHE A 119 -4.39 -1.78 6.61
C PHE A 119 -3.95 -0.44 7.21
N PHE A 120 -4.20 0.63 6.47
CA PHE A 120 -3.90 1.98 6.90
C PHE A 120 -5.15 2.60 7.47
N GLY A 121 -5.29 2.51 8.78
CA GLY A 121 -6.39 3.13 9.50
C GLY A 121 -6.13 4.60 9.77
N ARG A 122 -7.12 5.25 10.37
CA ARG A 122 -7.04 6.68 10.68
C ARG A 122 -5.96 7.00 11.72
N PHE A 123 -5.73 6.08 12.66
CA PHE A 123 -4.84 6.29 13.79
C PHE A 123 -3.69 5.29 13.87
N ALA A 124 -3.77 4.20 13.13
CA ALA A 124 -2.78 3.13 13.23
C ALA A 124 -2.70 2.34 11.93
N THR A 125 -1.53 1.77 11.67
CA THR A 125 -1.32 0.81 10.59
C THR A 125 -1.35 -0.59 11.19
N GLU A 126 -2.05 -1.51 10.52
CA GLU A 126 -2.16 -2.89 10.94
C GLU A 126 -1.54 -3.80 9.90
N ASP A 127 -0.54 -4.57 10.31
CA ASP A 127 0.08 -5.59 9.46
C ASP A 127 -0.85 -6.79 9.36
N VAL A 128 -1.34 -7.06 8.15
CA VAL A 128 -2.31 -8.13 7.91
C VAL A 128 -1.64 -9.37 7.34
N VAL A 129 -0.78 -9.18 6.32
CA VAL A 129 0.00 -10.26 5.71
C VAL A 129 1.41 -9.75 5.46
N PRO A 130 2.46 -10.50 5.86
CA PRO A 130 3.84 -10.05 5.69
C PRO A 130 4.30 -10.10 4.22
N TRP A 131 5.44 -9.47 3.97
CA TRP A 131 6.14 -9.56 2.70
C TRP A 131 6.54 -11.00 2.39
N ARG A 132 6.40 -11.37 1.13
CA ARG A 132 6.83 -12.68 0.63
C ARG A 132 7.79 -12.48 -0.54
N GLY A 133 8.91 -13.17 -0.49
CA GLY A 133 9.92 -13.10 -1.53
C GLY A 133 11.20 -12.39 -1.07
N PRO A 134 12.15 -12.16 -1.99
CA PRO A 134 13.41 -11.50 -1.67
C PRO A 134 13.19 -10.08 -1.15
N GLU A 135 13.98 -9.66 -0.19
CA GLU A 135 13.95 -8.28 0.29
C GLU A 135 14.24 -7.30 -0.85
N LEU A 136 13.46 -6.25 -0.92
CA LEU A 136 13.69 -5.17 -1.86
C LEU A 136 14.68 -4.16 -1.29
N PRO A 137 15.47 -3.48 -2.15
CA PRO A 137 16.38 -2.46 -1.68
C PRO A 137 15.62 -1.27 -1.10
N LEU A 138 15.74 -1.08 0.20
CA LEU A 138 15.22 0.09 0.90
C LEU A 138 16.35 1.10 1.10
N PRO A 139 16.02 2.40 1.20
CA PRO A 139 17.02 3.40 1.58
C PRO A 139 17.69 3.02 2.91
N PRO A 140 19.01 3.31 3.08
CA PRO A 140 19.74 2.91 4.28
C PRO A 140 19.10 3.37 5.60
N TYR A 141 18.49 4.54 5.60
CA TYR A 141 17.85 5.10 6.79
C TYR A 141 16.56 4.38 7.20
N LEU A 142 16.03 3.51 6.33
CA LEU A 142 14.85 2.69 6.61
C LEU A 142 15.21 1.22 6.91
N ARG A 143 16.48 0.86 6.78
CA ARG A 143 16.94 -0.47 7.14
C ARG A 143 17.08 -0.54 8.66
N ARG A 144 16.47 -1.54 9.22
CA ARG A 144 16.66 -1.85 10.63
C ARG A 144 17.98 -2.52 10.88
#